data_9a5dcb9eacceca0486c208e7aadc274f
#
_entry.id   9a5dcb9eacceca0486c208e7aadc274f
#
_cell.length_a   1.000
_cell.length_b   1.000
_cell.length_c   1.000
_cell.angle_alpha   90.00
_cell.angle_beta   90.00
_cell.angle_gamma   90.00
#
_symmetry.space_group_name_H-M   'P 1'
#
loop_
_entity.id
_entity.type
_entity.pdbx_description
1 polymer ?
#
loop_
_entity_poly.entity_id
_entity_poly.type
_entity_poly.pdbx_seq_one_letter_code
_entity_poly.pdbx_strand_id
1 'polypeptide(L)'
;LESTALKAKQVEKIVREFPEVEYTLTGMNTPNAQGKNSASIYIRLVDRKLRKRSVEDIGALLRERLSKVAGITVTHVGTLDSVAGSKQIEFSLQGADQRELERLTLQIMEKIRNIPGLVDLDSSVKPNKPSISINVLRESASDIGLSAAPIAGALRTLVAGQTVGNWRAPDDQTYDVNVRLAPEFRNSPQDLERLPFSLPAPDGTSRTVRLGQIAQVQETTGSNQINRRDLMREVSINANASKRSAGEISNDIRKVLDAVAWPPGYRYQFGGTTKSMNESFQYAITALIMAVIFIYMILASQFKSFLQPLALMTALPLTLIGVVLALMAFKSALSMFSVIGVVMLMGLVTKNAILLVDFAIRAREGSVSDTGQPVAGLTRHEALLMAAKVRLRPILMTTLAMIFGMIPLAFAITEGSEQRSPMGQAVIGGVITSSLLTLVVVPVVYCYMDDLSEFLKRLWSGKEKSNSEVPVEAKM
;
A
#
# COMPACT_ATOMS: atom_id res chain seq x y z
N LEU A 1 7.78 26.33 -18.77
CA LEU A 1 8.80 25.29 -18.71
C LEU A 1 10.12 25.86 -18.16
N GLU A 2 10.60 26.99 -18.67
CA GLU A 2 11.86 27.63 -18.27
C GLU A 2 11.88 27.98 -16.77
N SER A 3 10.82 28.63 -16.28
CA SER A 3 10.70 28.92 -14.85
C SER A 3 10.74 27.66 -13.97
N THR A 4 10.11 26.57 -14.44
CA THR A 4 10.16 25.28 -13.76
C THR A 4 11.57 24.71 -13.77
N ALA A 5 12.29 24.83 -14.91
CA ALA A 5 13.67 24.38 -15.03
C ALA A 5 14.61 25.15 -14.08
N LEU A 6 14.44 26.45 -13.94
CA LEU A 6 15.22 27.28 -13.02
C LEU A 6 14.98 26.88 -11.56
N LYS A 7 13.69 26.66 -11.19
CA LYS A 7 13.35 26.19 -9.85
C LYS A 7 13.84 24.77 -9.58
N ALA A 8 13.73 23.87 -10.55
CA ALA A 8 14.26 22.51 -10.42
C ALA A 8 15.79 22.51 -10.21
N LYS A 9 16.55 23.34 -10.95
CA LYS A 9 17.99 23.53 -10.72
C LYS A 9 18.32 24.07 -9.33
N GLN A 10 17.48 24.98 -8.82
CA GLN A 10 17.65 25.50 -7.45
C GLN A 10 17.46 24.39 -6.41
N VAL A 11 16.45 23.55 -6.57
CA VAL A 11 16.18 22.39 -5.70
C VAL A 11 17.33 21.37 -5.82
N GLU A 12 17.76 21.08 -7.04
CA GLU A 12 18.87 20.14 -7.30
C GLU A 12 20.16 20.58 -6.60
N LYS A 13 20.46 21.87 -6.61
CA LYS A 13 21.62 22.43 -5.89
C LYS A 13 21.54 22.15 -4.39
N ILE A 14 20.35 22.36 -3.78
CA ILE A 14 20.12 22.09 -2.35
C ILE A 14 20.26 20.59 -2.05
N VAL A 15 19.74 19.74 -2.94
CA VAL A 15 19.83 18.28 -2.79
C VAL A 15 21.30 17.81 -2.85
N ARG A 16 22.09 18.36 -3.74
CA ARG A 16 23.52 18.01 -3.90
C ARG A 16 24.42 18.52 -2.77
N GLU A 17 23.92 19.37 -1.87
CA GLU A 17 24.64 19.74 -0.65
C GLU A 17 24.70 18.60 0.37
N PHE A 18 23.90 17.56 0.22
CA PHE A 18 23.95 16.39 1.10
C PHE A 18 25.07 15.44 0.67
N PRO A 19 26.03 15.12 1.55
CA PRO A 19 27.16 14.27 1.20
C PRO A 19 26.77 12.82 0.86
N GLU A 20 25.57 12.41 1.24
CA GLU A 20 25.02 11.09 0.93
C GLU A 20 24.41 10.99 -0.47
N VAL A 21 24.34 12.09 -1.22
CA VAL A 21 23.78 12.09 -2.58
C VAL A 21 24.90 11.78 -3.58
N GLU A 22 24.74 10.69 -4.32
CA GLU A 22 25.69 10.27 -5.34
C GLU A 22 25.45 11.02 -6.66
N TYR A 23 24.20 11.00 -7.14
CA TYR A 23 23.78 11.76 -8.31
C TYR A 23 22.27 12.08 -8.28
N THR A 24 21.89 13.02 -9.12
CA THR A 24 20.51 13.45 -9.32
C THR A 24 20.14 13.36 -10.79
N LEU A 25 18.89 12.96 -11.07
CA LEU A 25 18.29 12.99 -12.39
C LEU A 25 17.01 13.80 -12.35
N THR A 26 16.98 14.94 -13.02
CA THR A 26 15.84 15.85 -13.03
C THR A 26 15.05 15.69 -14.33
N GLY A 27 13.76 15.33 -14.20
CA GLY A 27 12.82 15.22 -15.31
C GLY A 27 11.67 16.22 -15.18
N MET A 28 11.27 16.83 -16.28
CA MET A 28 10.11 17.71 -16.36
C MET A 28 9.12 17.15 -17.38
N ASN A 29 7.82 17.28 -17.09
CA ASN A 29 6.75 16.73 -17.92
C ASN A 29 6.92 15.22 -18.19
N THR A 30 7.31 14.48 -17.16
CA THR A 30 7.45 13.03 -17.17
C THR A 30 6.16 12.37 -16.69
N PRO A 31 5.97 11.05 -16.88
CA PRO A 31 4.83 10.32 -16.31
C PRO A 31 4.62 10.55 -14.80
N ASN A 32 5.72 10.74 -14.04
CA ASN A 32 5.69 11.00 -12.59
C ASN A 32 5.47 12.48 -12.24
N ALA A 33 5.61 13.40 -13.20
CA ALA A 33 5.46 14.84 -13.00
C ALA A 33 4.84 15.47 -14.24
N GLN A 34 3.56 15.18 -14.47
CA GLN A 34 2.83 15.66 -15.64
C GLN A 34 2.58 17.16 -15.57
N GLY A 35 2.78 17.83 -16.70
CA GLY A 35 2.58 19.26 -16.87
C GLY A 35 3.88 20.06 -16.89
N LYS A 36 3.83 21.23 -17.58
CA LYS A 36 4.98 22.12 -17.76
C LYS A 36 5.44 22.80 -16.47
N ASN A 37 4.62 22.75 -15.42
CA ASN A 37 4.85 23.33 -14.09
C ASN A 37 5.24 22.28 -13.03
N SER A 38 5.51 21.06 -13.46
CA SER A 38 5.89 19.95 -12.58
C SER A 38 7.27 19.41 -12.93
N ALA A 39 8.05 19.07 -11.91
CA ALA A 39 9.36 18.42 -12.06
C ALA A 39 9.49 17.27 -11.07
N SER A 40 10.17 16.21 -11.46
CA SER A 40 10.59 15.12 -10.59
C SER A 40 12.11 15.05 -10.54
N ILE A 41 12.66 14.88 -9.36
CA ILE A 41 14.09 14.74 -9.15
C ILE A 41 14.32 13.37 -8.54
N TYR A 42 14.90 12.47 -9.31
CA TYR A 42 15.40 11.20 -8.79
C TYR A 42 16.75 11.45 -8.09
N ILE A 43 16.88 10.93 -6.88
CA ILE A 43 18.06 11.10 -6.06
C ILE A 43 18.63 9.71 -5.76
N ARG A 44 19.83 9.44 -6.27
CA ARG A 44 20.57 8.26 -5.89
C ARG A 44 21.43 8.59 -4.66
N LEU A 45 21.28 7.80 -3.61
CA LEU A 45 22.11 7.89 -2.42
C LEU A 45 23.27 6.90 -2.52
N VAL A 46 24.40 7.23 -1.89
CA VAL A 46 25.51 6.30 -1.72
C VAL A 46 25.09 5.05 -0.96
N ASP A 47 25.81 3.95 -1.13
CA ASP A 47 25.53 2.68 -0.48
C ASP A 47 25.28 2.83 1.02
N ARG A 48 24.36 2.04 1.56
CA ARG A 48 24.00 2.08 2.97
C ARG A 48 25.19 1.94 3.92
N LYS A 49 26.19 1.16 3.53
CA LYS A 49 27.42 0.95 4.30
C LYS A 49 28.26 2.22 4.44
N LEU A 50 28.15 3.15 3.50
CA LEU A 50 28.90 4.40 3.44
C LEU A 50 28.15 5.57 4.07
N ARG A 51 26.87 5.41 4.45
CA ARG A 51 26.05 6.47 5.04
C ARG A 51 25.54 6.09 6.43
N LYS A 52 25.44 7.08 7.32
CA LYS A 52 24.92 6.89 8.68
C LYS A 52 23.40 7.12 8.76
N ARG A 53 22.88 8.01 7.88
CA ARG A 53 21.46 8.40 7.88
C ARG A 53 20.63 7.44 7.02
N SER A 54 19.41 7.14 7.49
CA SER A 54 18.44 6.40 6.71
C SER A 54 17.85 7.25 5.57
N VAL A 55 17.15 6.62 4.63
CA VAL A 55 16.43 7.35 3.57
C VAL A 55 15.35 8.25 4.17
N GLU A 56 14.69 7.78 5.24
CA GLU A 56 13.66 8.53 5.95
C GLU A 56 14.20 9.77 6.64
N ASP A 57 15.38 9.68 7.29
CA ASP A 57 16.04 10.80 7.95
C ASP A 57 16.44 11.88 6.92
N ILE A 58 17.04 11.45 5.79
CA ILE A 58 17.39 12.35 4.70
C ILE A 58 16.14 13.00 4.11
N GLY A 59 15.06 12.22 3.93
CA GLY A 59 13.78 12.73 3.45
C GLY A 59 13.18 13.78 4.40
N ALA A 60 13.27 13.59 5.71
CA ALA A 60 12.79 14.56 6.69
C ALA A 60 13.59 15.87 6.62
N LEU A 61 14.92 15.79 6.54
CA LEU A 61 15.79 16.97 6.40
C LEU A 61 15.58 17.70 5.07
N LEU A 62 15.38 16.95 3.98
CA LEU A 62 15.05 17.54 2.68
C LEU A 62 13.72 18.31 2.73
N ARG A 63 12.68 17.77 3.34
CA ARG A 63 11.40 18.47 3.51
C ARG A 63 11.59 19.79 4.25
N GLU A 64 12.36 19.78 5.34
CA GLU A 64 12.63 20.99 6.11
C GLU A 64 13.38 22.05 5.28
N ARG A 65 14.40 21.66 4.53
CA ARG A 65 15.14 22.60 3.68
C ARG A 65 14.33 23.11 2.50
N LEU A 66 13.58 22.22 1.83
CA LEU A 66 12.81 22.56 0.66
C LEU A 66 11.56 23.39 1.00
N SER A 67 11.02 23.29 2.20
CA SER A 67 9.90 24.15 2.66
C SER A 67 10.25 25.64 2.72
N LYS A 68 11.54 25.96 2.80
CA LYS A 68 12.07 27.34 2.83
C LYS A 68 12.24 27.95 1.43
N VAL A 69 12.07 27.16 0.37
CA VAL A 69 12.25 27.63 -1.02
C VAL A 69 10.93 28.20 -1.53
N ALA A 70 10.92 29.51 -1.78
CA ALA A 70 9.73 30.18 -2.29
C ALA A 70 9.39 29.78 -3.73
N GLY A 71 8.09 29.70 -4.03
CA GLY A 71 7.57 29.45 -5.38
C GLY A 71 7.63 27.99 -5.83
N ILE A 72 7.81 27.04 -4.89
CA ILE A 72 7.67 25.62 -5.11
C ILE A 72 6.71 24.99 -4.09
N THR A 73 6.02 23.94 -4.49
CA THR A 73 5.25 23.08 -3.58
C THR A 73 5.83 21.67 -3.69
N VAL A 74 6.38 21.18 -2.59
CA VAL A 74 6.91 19.81 -2.53
C VAL A 74 5.75 18.86 -2.26
N THR A 75 5.47 18.01 -3.23
CA THR A 75 4.34 17.06 -3.18
C THR A 75 4.75 15.67 -2.71
N HIS A 76 6.03 15.30 -2.83
CA HIS A 76 6.55 14.02 -2.40
C HIS A 76 8.05 14.08 -2.12
N VAL A 77 8.47 13.51 -0.99
CA VAL A 77 9.87 13.21 -0.68
C VAL A 77 9.92 11.83 -0.05
N GLY A 78 10.60 10.89 -0.68
CA GLY A 78 10.74 9.52 -0.14
C GLY A 78 11.08 8.52 -1.22
N THR A 79 11.07 7.25 -0.85
CA THR A 79 11.22 6.14 -1.79
C THR A 79 9.98 6.05 -2.69
N LEU A 80 10.23 5.82 -3.96
CA LEU A 80 9.16 5.39 -4.86
C LEU A 80 8.84 3.94 -4.47
N ASP A 81 7.65 3.71 -3.95
CA ASP A 81 7.17 2.34 -3.81
C ASP A 81 7.17 1.68 -5.19
N SER A 82 7.71 0.48 -5.27
CA SER A 82 7.96 -0.27 -6.50
C SER A 82 6.70 -0.60 -7.31
N VAL A 83 5.53 -0.24 -6.80
CA VAL A 83 4.22 -0.44 -7.44
C VAL A 83 3.58 0.91 -7.71
N ALA A 84 4.11 1.67 -8.68
CA ALA A 84 3.46 2.86 -9.28
C ALA A 84 3.58 4.22 -8.56
N GLY A 85 4.58 4.46 -7.71
CA GLY A 85 4.79 5.81 -7.16
C GLY A 85 3.63 6.37 -6.33
N SER A 86 2.76 5.50 -5.83
CA SER A 86 1.59 5.88 -5.04
C SER A 86 2.02 6.25 -3.62
N LYS A 87 1.40 7.29 -3.09
CA LYS A 87 1.59 7.67 -1.69
C LYS A 87 0.92 6.65 -0.77
N GLN A 88 1.39 6.57 0.46
CA GLN A 88 0.93 5.59 1.45
C GLN A 88 -0.55 5.77 1.82
N ILE A 89 -1.03 7.02 1.83
CA ILE A 89 -2.40 7.36 2.17
C ILE A 89 -3.04 8.00 0.94
N GLU A 90 -4.13 7.42 0.48
CA GLU A 90 -4.91 7.90 -0.64
C GLU A 90 -6.40 7.79 -0.33
N PHE A 91 -7.12 8.87 -0.55
CA PHE A 91 -8.58 8.88 -0.54
C PHE A 91 -9.11 9.86 -1.57
N SER A 92 -10.32 9.65 -2.00
CA SER A 92 -10.95 10.48 -3.02
C SER A 92 -12.29 11.03 -2.54
N LEU A 93 -12.60 12.21 -3.03
CA LEU A 93 -13.90 12.84 -2.90
C LEU A 93 -14.62 12.70 -4.22
N GLN A 94 -15.86 12.25 -4.20
CA GLN A 94 -16.68 12.04 -5.38
C GLN A 94 -17.94 12.90 -5.31
N GLY A 95 -18.34 13.48 -6.44
CA GLY A 95 -19.53 14.34 -6.49
C GLY A 95 -19.88 14.78 -7.92
N ALA A 96 -21.03 15.44 -8.05
CA ALA A 96 -21.54 15.86 -9.36
C ALA A 96 -20.90 17.14 -9.89
N ASP A 97 -20.63 18.12 -9.01
CA ASP A 97 -20.09 19.43 -9.40
C ASP A 97 -18.61 19.56 -9.05
N GLN A 98 -17.80 20.03 -10.03
CA GLN A 98 -16.35 20.16 -9.89
C GLN A 98 -15.96 21.29 -8.93
N ARG A 99 -16.69 22.40 -8.97
CA ARG A 99 -16.36 23.58 -8.14
C ARG A 99 -16.62 23.28 -6.66
N GLU A 100 -17.72 22.59 -6.39
CA GLU A 100 -18.04 22.15 -5.02
C GLU A 100 -17.06 21.10 -4.51
N LEU A 101 -16.61 20.16 -5.35
CA LEU A 101 -15.55 19.22 -5.01
C LEU A 101 -14.23 19.94 -4.67
N GLU A 102 -13.84 20.95 -5.47
CA GLU A 102 -12.66 21.75 -5.22
C GLU A 102 -12.75 22.50 -3.89
N ARG A 103 -13.91 23.11 -3.61
CA ARG A 103 -14.17 23.82 -2.34
C ARG A 103 -14.07 22.87 -1.13
N LEU A 104 -14.74 21.72 -1.20
CA LEU A 104 -14.69 20.69 -0.16
C LEU A 104 -13.28 20.15 0.04
N THR A 105 -12.54 19.93 -1.07
CA THR A 105 -11.15 19.48 -1.02
C THR A 105 -10.27 20.42 -0.23
N LEU A 106 -10.35 21.73 -0.51
CA LEU A 106 -9.56 22.74 0.20
C LEU A 106 -9.91 22.78 1.69
N GLN A 107 -11.20 22.74 2.03
CA GLN A 107 -11.65 22.70 3.43
C GLN A 107 -11.16 21.46 4.19
N ILE A 108 -11.21 20.30 3.54
CA ILE A 108 -10.74 19.04 4.13
C ILE A 108 -9.23 19.08 4.29
N MET A 109 -8.50 19.51 3.26
CA MET A 109 -7.04 19.61 3.33
C MET A 109 -6.57 20.52 4.47
N GLU A 110 -7.26 21.63 4.71
CA GLU A 110 -6.96 22.51 5.83
C GLU A 110 -7.18 21.83 7.19
N LYS A 111 -8.28 21.10 7.35
CA LYS A 111 -8.58 20.35 8.58
C LYS A 111 -7.60 19.22 8.87
N ILE A 112 -7.18 18.47 7.84
CA ILE A 112 -6.29 17.32 8.02
C ILE A 112 -4.81 17.71 8.07
N ARG A 113 -4.44 18.92 7.62
CA ARG A 113 -3.04 19.38 7.55
C ARG A 113 -2.32 19.29 8.89
N ASN A 114 -3.02 19.48 9.99
CA ASN A 114 -2.47 19.50 11.34
C ASN A 114 -2.44 18.14 12.01
N ILE A 115 -2.82 17.04 11.32
CA ILE A 115 -2.74 15.69 11.88
C ILE A 115 -1.27 15.32 12.08
N PRO A 116 -0.85 14.95 13.31
CA PRO A 116 0.53 14.59 13.59
C PRO A 116 0.98 13.40 12.74
N GLY A 117 2.14 13.54 12.11
CA GLY A 117 2.71 12.50 11.25
C GLY A 117 2.23 12.50 9.80
N LEU A 118 1.27 13.34 9.43
CA LEU A 118 0.85 13.53 8.04
C LEU A 118 1.84 14.46 7.33
N VAL A 119 2.42 13.99 6.22
CA VAL A 119 3.37 14.77 5.41
C VAL A 119 3.04 14.63 3.92
N ASP A 120 3.60 15.52 3.10
CA ASP A 120 3.47 15.49 1.63
C ASP A 120 1.99 15.49 1.17
N LEU A 121 1.14 16.26 1.87
CA LEU A 121 -0.28 16.37 1.53
C LEU A 121 -0.43 17.06 0.17
N ASP A 122 -1.09 16.40 -0.76
CA ASP A 122 -1.32 16.88 -2.12
C ASP A 122 -2.70 16.44 -2.62
N SER A 123 -3.23 17.16 -3.59
CA SER A 123 -4.49 16.81 -4.24
C SER A 123 -4.36 16.82 -5.76
N SER A 124 -5.28 16.13 -6.43
CA SER A 124 -5.40 16.19 -7.89
C SER A 124 -5.94 17.55 -8.39
N VAL A 125 -6.47 18.38 -7.49
CA VAL A 125 -6.80 19.77 -7.80
C VAL A 125 -5.51 20.54 -7.93
N LYS A 126 -5.12 20.81 -9.16
CA LYS A 126 -3.96 21.68 -9.47
C LYS A 126 -4.44 23.10 -9.75
N PRO A 127 -3.58 24.10 -9.52
CA PRO A 127 -3.93 25.48 -9.89
C PRO A 127 -4.47 25.56 -11.31
N ASN A 128 -5.56 26.28 -11.47
CA ASN A 128 -6.17 26.50 -12.77
C ASN A 128 -5.16 27.06 -13.74
N LYS A 129 -5.15 26.55 -14.97
CA LYS A 129 -4.30 27.08 -16.05
C LYS A 129 -4.96 28.33 -16.60
N PRO A 130 -4.21 29.44 -16.80
CA PRO A 130 -4.67 30.51 -17.66
C PRO A 130 -4.95 29.92 -19.04
N SER A 131 -6.13 30.15 -19.55
CA SER A 131 -6.59 29.70 -20.85
C SER A 131 -7.35 30.83 -21.52
N ILE A 132 -7.40 30.81 -22.86
CA ILE A 132 -8.17 31.75 -23.65
C ILE A 132 -9.43 31.02 -24.13
N SER A 133 -10.59 31.52 -23.73
CA SER A 133 -11.88 31.05 -24.23
C SER A 133 -12.28 31.84 -25.47
N ILE A 134 -12.66 31.12 -26.53
CA ILE A 134 -13.12 31.71 -27.77
C ILE A 134 -14.57 31.28 -27.98
N ASN A 135 -15.49 32.19 -27.71
CA ASN A 135 -16.94 31.98 -27.82
C ASN A 135 -17.42 32.51 -29.18
N VAL A 136 -17.74 31.64 -30.10
CA VAL A 136 -18.24 32.04 -31.42
C VAL A 136 -19.65 32.62 -31.28
N LEU A 137 -19.84 33.85 -31.79
CA LEU A 137 -21.10 34.53 -31.91
C LEU A 137 -21.86 33.92 -33.10
N ARG A 138 -22.73 32.94 -32.82
CA ARG A 138 -23.34 32.09 -33.87
C ARG A 138 -24.15 32.90 -34.87
N GLU A 139 -24.88 33.90 -34.43
CA GLU A 139 -25.67 34.77 -35.29
C GLU A 139 -24.76 35.56 -36.26
N SER A 140 -23.77 36.29 -35.74
CA SER A 140 -22.82 37.05 -36.55
C SER A 140 -21.99 36.20 -37.50
N ALA A 141 -21.66 34.95 -37.07
CA ALA A 141 -20.94 34.00 -37.93
C ALA A 141 -21.85 33.44 -39.03
N SER A 142 -23.14 33.16 -38.73
CA SER A 142 -24.12 32.68 -39.71
C SER A 142 -24.44 33.71 -40.79
N ASP A 143 -24.57 34.98 -40.40
CA ASP A 143 -24.87 36.09 -41.31
C ASP A 143 -23.83 36.25 -42.45
N ILE A 144 -22.60 35.83 -42.15
CA ILE A 144 -21.49 35.83 -43.11
C ILE A 144 -21.18 34.46 -43.72
N GLY A 145 -22.04 33.46 -43.48
CA GLY A 145 -21.93 32.11 -44.01
C GLY A 145 -20.88 31.22 -43.33
N LEU A 146 -20.42 31.57 -42.12
CA LEU A 146 -19.49 30.78 -41.36
C LEU A 146 -20.19 29.94 -40.28
N SER A 147 -19.88 28.64 -40.26
CA SER A 147 -20.23 27.79 -39.12
C SER A 147 -19.06 27.70 -38.13
N ALA A 148 -19.33 27.19 -36.92
CA ALA A 148 -18.29 27.07 -35.90
C ALA A 148 -17.16 26.09 -36.26
N ALA A 149 -17.42 25.09 -37.10
CA ALA A 149 -16.45 24.05 -37.46
C ALA A 149 -15.25 24.56 -38.27
N PRO A 150 -15.42 25.33 -39.36
CA PRO A 150 -14.30 25.95 -40.06
C PRO A 150 -13.49 26.91 -39.18
N ILE A 151 -14.14 27.68 -38.33
CA ILE A 151 -13.46 28.59 -37.37
C ILE A 151 -12.57 27.78 -36.42
N ALA A 152 -13.10 26.71 -35.83
CA ALA A 152 -12.36 25.84 -34.91
C ALA A 152 -11.20 25.11 -35.63
N GLY A 153 -11.42 24.66 -36.89
CA GLY A 153 -10.38 24.03 -37.69
C GLY A 153 -9.20 24.98 -38.01
N ALA A 154 -9.49 26.20 -38.44
CA ALA A 154 -8.47 27.19 -38.70
C ALA A 154 -7.71 27.59 -37.42
N LEU A 155 -8.42 27.82 -36.28
CA LEU A 155 -7.80 28.12 -35.01
C LEU A 155 -6.91 26.98 -34.53
N ARG A 156 -7.33 25.74 -34.71
CA ARG A 156 -6.51 24.57 -34.38
C ARG A 156 -5.18 24.59 -35.15
N THR A 157 -5.22 24.81 -36.47
CA THR A 157 -4.02 24.87 -37.31
C THR A 157 -3.13 26.05 -36.89
N LEU A 158 -3.70 27.22 -36.72
CA LEU A 158 -2.96 28.46 -36.44
C LEU A 158 -2.35 28.45 -35.02
N VAL A 159 -3.07 27.99 -34.01
CA VAL A 159 -2.64 28.06 -32.62
C VAL A 159 -1.93 26.80 -32.15
N ALA A 160 -2.52 25.61 -32.35
CA ALA A 160 -1.95 24.36 -31.89
C ALA A 160 -0.88 23.83 -32.87
N GLY A 161 -1.10 24.08 -34.16
CA GLY A 161 -0.29 23.55 -35.25
C GLY A 161 -0.91 22.31 -35.88
N GLN A 162 -0.56 22.06 -37.09
CA GLN A 162 -0.94 20.87 -37.83
C GLN A 162 0.28 20.30 -38.57
N THR A 163 0.49 19.00 -38.44
CA THR A 163 1.48 18.27 -39.23
C THR A 163 0.99 18.20 -40.67
N VAL A 164 1.72 18.82 -41.56
CA VAL A 164 1.39 18.93 -43.00
C VAL A 164 2.17 17.93 -43.85
N GLY A 165 3.17 17.28 -43.31
CA GLY A 165 3.99 16.28 -43.97
C GLY A 165 5.19 15.91 -43.11
N ASN A 166 6.03 15.06 -43.67
CA ASN A 166 7.23 14.57 -43.02
C ASN A 166 8.44 14.91 -43.87
N TRP A 167 9.51 15.35 -43.23
CA TRP A 167 10.79 15.59 -43.86
C TRP A 167 11.77 14.47 -43.43
N ARG A 168 12.36 13.82 -44.45
CA ARG A 168 13.40 12.82 -44.24
C ARG A 168 14.77 13.51 -44.28
N ALA A 169 15.45 13.46 -43.14
CA ALA A 169 16.76 14.04 -42.99
C ALA A 169 17.86 13.17 -43.67
N PRO A 170 19.07 13.71 -43.92
CA PRO A 170 20.17 12.96 -44.52
C PRO A 170 20.63 11.74 -43.72
N ASP A 171 20.31 11.69 -42.45
CA ASP A 171 20.59 10.58 -41.52
C ASP A 171 19.48 9.51 -41.51
N ASP A 172 18.59 9.54 -42.51
CA ASP A 172 17.43 8.65 -42.66
C ASP A 172 16.36 8.78 -41.55
N GLN A 173 16.46 9.73 -40.65
CA GLN A 173 15.42 10.03 -39.69
C GLN A 173 14.30 10.87 -40.31
N THR A 174 13.07 10.57 -39.90
CA THR A 174 11.88 11.26 -40.39
C THR A 174 11.38 12.22 -39.32
N TYR A 175 11.24 13.50 -39.68
CA TYR A 175 10.74 14.56 -38.81
C TYR A 175 9.41 15.10 -39.32
N ASP A 176 8.47 15.31 -38.38
CA ASP A 176 7.19 15.91 -38.71
C ASP A 176 7.34 17.40 -38.98
N VAL A 177 6.79 17.84 -40.14
CA VAL A 177 6.70 19.26 -40.49
C VAL A 177 5.40 19.82 -39.93
N ASN A 178 5.51 20.66 -38.91
CA ASN A 178 4.36 21.26 -38.22
C ASN A 178 4.24 22.75 -38.60
N VAL A 179 3.08 23.13 -39.13
CA VAL A 179 2.76 24.52 -39.49
C VAL A 179 1.89 25.14 -38.41
N ARG A 180 2.33 26.26 -37.87
CA ARG A 180 1.59 27.08 -36.88
C ARG A 180 2.03 28.52 -36.95
N LEU A 181 1.23 29.44 -36.33
CA LEU A 181 1.63 30.82 -36.16
C LEU A 181 2.88 30.97 -35.30
N ALA A 182 3.71 31.95 -35.62
CA ALA A 182 4.83 32.33 -34.79
C ALA A 182 4.34 32.76 -33.35
N PRO A 183 5.12 32.53 -32.31
CA PRO A 183 4.70 32.82 -30.94
C PRO A 183 4.22 34.26 -30.72
N GLU A 184 4.84 35.22 -31.33
CA GLU A 184 4.55 36.64 -31.26
C GLU A 184 3.13 37.02 -31.71
N PHE A 185 2.49 36.21 -32.56
CA PHE A 185 1.13 36.46 -33.08
C PHE A 185 0.05 35.60 -32.37
N ARG A 186 0.37 34.93 -31.26
CA ARG A 186 -0.56 34.08 -30.54
C ARG A 186 -0.38 34.10 -29.02
N ASN A 187 0.27 35.15 -28.48
CA ASN A 187 0.57 35.25 -27.06
C ASN A 187 -0.53 35.92 -26.22
N SER A 188 -1.32 36.78 -26.86
CA SER A 188 -2.35 37.56 -26.18
C SER A 188 -3.74 37.32 -26.78
N PRO A 189 -4.84 37.59 -26.04
CA PRO A 189 -6.19 37.59 -26.59
C PRO A 189 -6.35 38.54 -27.80
N GLN A 190 -5.70 39.71 -27.74
CA GLN A 190 -5.73 40.71 -28.80
C GLN A 190 -5.10 40.23 -30.10
N ASP A 191 -4.05 39.42 -30.01
CA ASP A 191 -3.43 38.80 -31.18
C ASP A 191 -4.39 37.85 -31.87
N LEU A 192 -5.13 37.03 -31.05
CA LEU A 192 -6.12 36.11 -31.58
C LEU A 192 -7.33 36.81 -32.20
N GLU A 193 -7.80 37.94 -31.63
CA GLU A 193 -8.89 38.71 -32.19
C GLU A 193 -8.59 39.27 -33.57
N ARG A 194 -7.32 39.55 -33.87
CA ARG A 194 -6.86 40.08 -35.16
C ARG A 194 -6.69 39.02 -36.22
N LEU A 195 -6.80 37.72 -35.90
CA LEU A 195 -6.62 36.65 -36.87
C LEU A 195 -7.59 36.75 -38.02
N PRO A 196 -7.10 36.79 -39.29
CA PRO A 196 -7.92 36.89 -40.49
C PRO A 196 -8.48 35.52 -40.90
N PHE A 197 -9.76 35.48 -41.23
CA PHE A 197 -10.44 34.35 -41.86
C PHE A 197 -10.84 34.75 -43.27
N SER A 198 -10.39 34.01 -44.26
CA SER A 198 -10.76 34.22 -45.64
C SER A 198 -12.02 33.42 -45.98
N LEU A 199 -13.01 34.07 -46.52
CA LEU A 199 -14.29 33.51 -46.93
C LEU A 199 -14.45 33.60 -48.42
N PRO A 200 -14.87 32.54 -49.13
CA PRO A 200 -15.26 32.65 -50.51
C PRO A 200 -16.54 33.47 -50.59
N ALA A 201 -16.51 34.53 -51.37
CA ALA A 201 -17.69 35.31 -51.72
C ALA A 201 -18.40 34.74 -52.97
N PRO A 202 -19.72 34.97 -53.13
CA PRO A 202 -20.47 34.43 -54.24
C PRO A 202 -19.99 34.93 -55.62
N ASP A 203 -19.26 36.04 -55.64
CA ASP A 203 -18.66 36.66 -56.84
C ASP A 203 -17.26 36.10 -57.20
N GLY A 204 -16.82 35.05 -56.52
CA GLY A 204 -15.49 34.46 -56.70
C GLY A 204 -14.34 35.24 -56.03
N THR A 205 -14.64 36.33 -55.32
CA THR A 205 -13.65 37.08 -54.52
C THR A 205 -13.53 36.47 -53.13
N SER A 206 -12.44 36.76 -52.41
CA SER A 206 -12.32 36.37 -51.03
C SER A 206 -12.53 37.59 -50.10
N ARG A 207 -13.44 37.44 -49.17
CA ARG A 207 -13.67 38.42 -48.09
C ARG A 207 -12.91 38.03 -46.83
N THR A 208 -12.17 38.97 -46.27
CA THR A 208 -11.44 38.72 -45.02
C THR A 208 -12.22 39.28 -43.84
N VAL A 209 -12.46 38.43 -42.84
CA VAL A 209 -13.12 38.77 -41.59
C VAL A 209 -12.17 38.48 -40.44
N ARG A 210 -12.11 39.37 -39.42
CA ARG A 210 -11.29 39.16 -38.24
C ARG A 210 -12.04 38.33 -37.20
N LEU A 211 -11.33 37.49 -36.41
CA LEU A 211 -11.92 36.64 -35.35
C LEU A 211 -12.76 37.48 -34.38
N GLY A 212 -12.28 38.64 -33.95
CA GLY A 212 -13.02 39.51 -33.03
C GLY A 212 -14.36 40.02 -33.51
N GLN A 213 -14.67 39.91 -34.84
CA GLN A 213 -15.97 40.25 -35.39
C GLN A 213 -17.01 39.14 -35.29
N ILE A 214 -16.53 37.90 -35.13
CA ILE A 214 -17.36 36.66 -35.14
C ILE A 214 -17.23 35.85 -33.86
N ALA A 215 -16.32 36.21 -32.96
CA ALA A 215 -16.08 35.51 -31.71
C ALA A 215 -15.63 36.48 -30.62
N GLN A 216 -16.02 36.20 -29.41
CA GLN A 216 -15.55 36.87 -28.19
C GLN A 216 -14.37 36.10 -27.63
N VAL A 217 -13.23 36.77 -27.52
CA VAL A 217 -11.99 36.19 -26.97
C VAL A 217 -11.79 36.73 -25.56
N GLN A 218 -11.73 35.81 -24.58
CA GLN A 218 -11.61 36.17 -23.17
C GLN A 218 -10.57 35.32 -22.47
N GLU A 219 -9.79 35.94 -21.59
CA GLU A 219 -8.99 35.22 -20.63
C GLU A 219 -9.87 34.51 -19.61
N THR A 220 -9.63 33.26 -19.39
CA THR A 220 -10.32 32.45 -18.42
C THR A 220 -9.35 31.50 -17.71
N THR A 221 -9.82 30.87 -16.67
CA THR A 221 -9.08 29.80 -16.01
C THR A 221 -9.85 28.50 -16.15
N GLY A 222 -9.19 27.48 -16.63
CA GLY A 222 -9.78 26.15 -16.81
C GLY A 222 -9.16 25.13 -15.86
N SER A 223 -9.96 24.18 -15.41
CA SER A 223 -9.44 23.03 -14.66
C SER A 223 -8.38 22.30 -15.47
N ASN A 224 -7.27 22.00 -14.83
CA ASN A 224 -6.13 21.34 -15.48
C ASN A 224 -6.46 19.92 -15.94
N GLN A 225 -7.24 19.23 -15.11
CA GLN A 225 -7.65 17.85 -15.31
C GLN A 225 -8.96 17.60 -14.56
N ILE A 226 -9.85 16.84 -15.14
CA ILE A 226 -11.08 16.35 -14.51
C ILE A 226 -11.01 14.82 -14.48
N ASN A 227 -10.83 14.28 -13.30
CA ASN A 227 -10.85 12.84 -13.09
C ASN A 227 -12.28 12.36 -12.84
N ARG A 228 -12.57 11.14 -13.30
CA ARG A 228 -13.83 10.46 -13.05
C ARG A 228 -13.59 9.04 -12.61
N ARG A 229 -14.38 8.61 -11.62
CA ARG A 229 -14.46 7.23 -11.17
C ARG A 229 -15.93 6.86 -11.05
N ASP A 230 -16.31 5.73 -11.61
CA ASP A 230 -17.72 5.28 -11.65
C ASP A 230 -18.67 6.37 -12.19
N LEU A 231 -18.27 7.03 -13.27
CA LEU A 231 -18.95 8.15 -13.95
C LEU A 231 -19.11 9.44 -13.13
N MET A 232 -18.80 9.44 -11.83
CA MET A 232 -18.79 10.63 -10.99
C MET A 232 -17.44 11.37 -11.10
N ARG A 233 -17.45 12.68 -10.95
CA ARG A 233 -16.20 13.44 -10.83
C ARG A 233 -15.51 13.08 -9.53
N GLU A 234 -14.19 13.01 -9.58
CA GLU A 234 -13.34 12.61 -8.46
C GLU A 234 -12.20 13.59 -8.25
N VAL A 235 -11.94 13.92 -7.01
CA VAL A 235 -10.72 14.59 -6.57
C VAL A 235 -9.98 13.65 -5.63
N SER A 236 -8.77 13.24 -6.00
CA SER A 236 -7.89 12.42 -5.18
C SER A 236 -7.06 13.30 -4.25
N ILE A 237 -6.95 12.90 -2.99
CA ILE A 237 -6.09 13.51 -1.97
C ILE A 237 -5.11 12.43 -1.52
N ASN A 238 -3.84 12.79 -1.56
CA ASN A 238 -2.74 11.87 -1.31
C ASN A 238 -1.79 12.44 -0.26
N ALA A 239 -1.25 11.58 0.61
CA ALA A 239 -0.29 11.98 1.63
C ALA A 239 0.65 10.83 1.98
N ASN A 240 1.74 11.16 2.68
CA ASN A 240 2.65 10.18 3.27
C ASN A 240 2.57 10.21 4.80
N ALA A 241 2.95 9.10 5.42
CA ALA A 241 3.10 8.98 6.86
C ALA A 241 4.57 9.18 7.25
N SER A 242 4.83 9.86 8.36
CA SER A 242 6.16 10.02 8.95
C SER A 242 6.07 9.79 10.45
N LYS A 243 6.95 8.93 10.99
CA LYS A 243 7.02 8.58 12.42
C LYS A 243 5.76 7.91 13.03
N ARG A 244 4.69 7.75 12.26
CA ARG A 244 3.45 7.03 12.64
C ARG A 244 3.04 6.10 11.51
N SER A 245 2.22 5.08 11.84
CA SER A 245 1.73 4.17 10.80
C SER A 245 0.69 4.86 9.90
N ALA A 246 0.70 4.51 8.62
CA ALA A 246 -0.30 5.03 7.66
C ALA A 246 -1.74 4.66 8.07
N GLY A 247 -1.92 3.50 8.73
CA GLY A 247 -3.22 3.06 9.25
C GLY A 247 -3.77 3.94 10.35
N GLU A 248 -2.94 4.36 11.33
CA GLU A 248 -3.35 5.28 12.39
C GLU A 248 -3.75 6.64 11.83
N ILE A 249 -2.92 7.19 10.94
CA ILE A 249 -3.20 8.48 10.29
C ILE A 249 -4.48 8.39 9.45
N SER A 250 -4.68 7.28 8.71
CA SER A 250 -5.91 7.06 7.93
C SER A 250 -7.15 7.00 8.83
N ASN A 251 -7.04 6.42 10.03
CA ASN A 251 -8.13 6.41 11.01
C ASN A 251 -8.43 7.82 11.55
N ASP A 252 -7.40 8.62 11.81
CA ASP A 252 -7.60 10.01 12.24
C ASP A 252 -8.22 10.85 11.11
N ILE A 253 -7.79 10.66 9.86
CA ILE A 253 -8.42 11.28 8.68
C ILE A 253 -9.89 10.88 8.58
N ARG A 254 -10.20 9.58 8.78
CA ARG A 254 -11.58 9.08 8.75
C ARG A 254 -12.47 9.79 9.76
N LYS A 255 -12.00 9.97 11.00
CA LYS A 255 -12.75 10.73 12.03
C LYS A 255 -13.06 12.15 11.59
N VAL A 256 -12.09 12.81 10.93
CA VAL A 256 -12.31 14.17 10.40
C VAL A 256 -13.32 14.16 9.26
N LEU A 257 -13.24 13.18 8.34
CA LEU A 257 -14.15 13.05 7.20
C LEU A 257 -15.59 12.70 7.64
N ASP A 258 -15.74 11.84 8.65
CA ASP A 258 -17.04 11.48 9.22
C ASP A 258 -17.72 12.66 9.95
N ALA A 259 -16.92 13.59 10.46
CA ALA A 259 -17.42 14.83 11.10
C ALA A 259 -17.80 15.93 10.11
N VAL A 260 -17.56 15.74 8.80
CA VAL A 260 -17.95 16.71 7.75
C VAL A 260 -19.40 16.47 7.34
N ALA A 261 -20.19 17.53 7.30
CA ALA A 261 -21.53 17.48 6.72
C ALA A 261 -21.42 17.41 5.19
N TRP A 262 -21.63 16.23 4.63
CA TRP A 262 -21.57 16.01 3.18
C TRP A 262 -22.86 16.48 2.50
N PRO A 263 -22.77 17.26 1.42
CA PRO A 263 -23.94 17.56 0.59
C PRO A 263 -24.52 16.30 -0.04
N PRO A 264 -25.81 16.26 -0.38
CA PRO A 264 -26.43 15.11 -1.05
C PRO A 264 -25.66 14.75 -2.34
N GLY A 265 -25.37 13.47 -2.53
CA GLY A 265 -24.66 12.97 -3.70
C GLY A 265 -23.12 13.11 -3.65
N TYR A 266 -22.56 13.62 -2.55
CA TYR A 266 -21.12 13.66 -2.33
C TYR A 266 -20.72 12.59 -1.32
N ARG A 267 -19.59 11.94 -1.59
CA ARG A 267 -19.02 10.90 -0.71
C ARG A 267 -17.51 10.90 -0.76
N TYR A 268 -16.90 10.32 0.24
CA TYR A 268 -15.47 10.01 0.21
C TYR A 268 -15.23 8.50 0.13
N GLN A 269 -14.09 8.11 -0.40
CA GLN A 269 -13.67 6.72 -0.48
C GLN A 269 -12.15 6.61 -0.33
N PHE A 270 -11.70 5.76 0.58
CA PHE A 270 -10.29 5.40 0.62
C PHE A 270 -9.93 4.53 -0.58
N GLY A 271 -8.80 4.83 -1.21
CA GLY A 271 -8.29 4.18 -2.42
C GLY A 271 -6.84 3.77 -2.28
N GLY A 272 -6.22 3.41 -3.43
CA GLY A 272 -4.79 3.14 -3.54
C GLY A 272 -4.25 2.16 -2.52
N THR A 273 -3.08 2.46 -2.00
CA THR A 273 -2.37 1.64 -1.02
C THR A 273 -3.17 1.42 0.26
N THR A 274 -3.91 2.42 0.74
CA THR A 274 -4.75 2.31 1.96
C THR A 274 -5.83 1.24 1.82
N LYS A 275 -6.53 1.22 0.68
CA LYS A 275 -7.55 0.21 0.39
C LYS A 275 -6.92 -1.17 0.27
N SER A 276 -5.85 -1.29 -0.51
CA SER A 276 -5.13 -2.55 -0.70
C SER A 276 -4.56 -3.12 0.60
N MET A 277 -4.08 -2.25 1.49
CA MET A 277 -3.64 -2.66 2.83
C MET A 277 -4.81 -3.25 3.65
N ASN A 278 -5.94 -2.56 3.71
CA ASN A 278 -7.11 -3.04 4.46
C ASN A 278 -7.62 -4.39 3.92
N GLU A 279 -7.73 -4.52 2.60
CA GLU A 279 -8.12 -5.77 1.94
C GLU A 279 -7.10 -6.88 2.24
N SER A 280 -5.81 -6.58 2.16
CA SER A 280 -4.74 -7.52 2.47
C SER A 280 -4.77 -7.97 3.93
N PHE A 281 -5.07 -7.06 4.88
CA PHE A 281 -5.25 -7.43 6.28
C PHE A 281 -6.46 -8.36 6.48
N GLN A 282 -7.59 -8.10 5.82
CA GLN A 282 -8.76 -8.97 5.88
C GLN A 282 -8.45 -10.36 5.30
N TYR A 283 -7.79 -10.42 4.15
CA TYR A 283 -7.36 -11.69 3.55
C TYR A 283 -6.36 -12.43 4.43
N ALA A 284 -5.44 -11.72 5.08
CA ALA A 284 -4.46 -12.32 5.98
C ALA A 284 -5.13 -12.90 7.24
N ILE A 285 -6.10 -12.20 7.83
CA ILE A 285 -6.89 -12.72 8.96
C ILE A 285 -7.69 -13.96 8.52
N THR A 286 -8.33 -13.92 7.36
CA THR A 286 -9.05 -15.06 6.81
C THR A 286 -8.12 -16.25 6.58
N ALA A 287 -6.95 -16.02 5.98
CA ALA A 287 -5.93 -17.04 5.77
C ALA A 287 -5.42 -17.62 7.11
N LEU A 288 -5.24 -16.77 8.14
CA LEU A 288 -4.84 -17.20 9.47
C LEU A 288 -5.89 -18.12 10.11
N ILE A 289 -7.17 -17.74 10.05
CA ILE A 289 -8.27 -18.56 10.55
C ILE A 289 -8.33 -19.91 9.81
N MET A 290 -8.23 -19.88 8.49
CA MET A 290 -8.20 -21.11 7.67
C MET A 290 -7.00 -21.99 8.01
N ALA A 291 -5.82 -21.40 8.19
CA ALA A 291 -4.62 -22.12 8.59
C ALA A 291 -4.81 -22.82 9.95
N VAL A 292 -5.39 -22.14 10.93
CA VAL A 292 -5.73 -22.69 12.25
C VAL A 292 -6.69 -23.88 12.11
N ILE A 293 -7.74 -23.75 11.30
CA ILE A 293 -8.72 -24.82 11.06
C ILE A 293 -8.03 -26.03 10.39
N PHE A 294 -7.22 -25.82 9.36
CA PHE A 294 -6.51 -26.91 8.67
C PHE A 294 -5.50 -27.60 9.57
N ILE A 295 -4.73 -26.83 10.34
CA ILE A 295 -3.82 -27.39 11.34
C ILE A 295 -4.58 -28.26 12.34
N TYR A 296 -5.72 -27.79 12.85
CA TYR A 296 -6.56 -28.54 13.75
C TYR A 296 -7.05 -29.85 13.12
N MET A 297 -7.59 -29.78 11.89
CA MET A 297 -8.08 -30.98 11.18
C MET A 297 -6.99 -32.02 10.95
N ILE A 298 -5.79 -31.58 10.51
CA ILE A 298 -4.65 -32.47 10.31
C ILE A 298 -4.24 -33.13 11.62
N LEU A 299 -4.13 -32.35 12.69
CA LEU A 299 -3.76 -32.84 14.00
C LEU A 299 -4.83 -33.80 14.57
N ALA A 300 -6.11 -33.49 14.42
CA ALA A 300 -7.20 -34.36 14.86
C ALA A 300 -7.20 -35.71 14.14
N SER A 301 -6.91 -35.69 12.84
CA SER A 301 -6.73 -36.92 12.04
C SER A 301 -5.51 -37.71 12.48
N GLN A 302 -4.36 -37.05 12.70
CA GLN A 302 -3.10 -37.71 13.07
C GLN A 302 -3.16 -38.35 14.46
N PHE A 303 -3.70 -37.63 15.45
CA PHE A 303 -3.78 -38.10 16.84
C PHE A 303 -5.04 -38.90 17.14
N LYS A 304 -5.95 -39.08 16.18
CA LYS A 304 -7.24 -39.78 16.36
C LYS A 304 -8.02 -39.28 17.60
N SER A 305 -7.87 -38.02 17.94
CA SER A 305 -8.45 -37.37 19.11
C SER A 305 -8.81 -35.93 18.80
N PHE A 306 -9.94 -35.45 19.30
CA PHE A 306 -10.37 -34.06 19.15
C PHE A 306 -9.80 -33.14 20.23
N LEU A 307 -9.42 -33.67 21.39
CA LEU A 307 -8.94 -32.85 22.53
C LEU A 307 -7.44 -32.60 22.50
N GLN A 308 -6.64 -33.58 22.06
CA GLN A 308 -5.18 -33.44 22.00
C GLN A 308 -4.70 -32.30 21.09
N PRO A 309 -5.28 -32.08 19.89
CA PRO A 309 -4.92 -30.95 19.05
C PRO A 309 -5.11 -29.60 19.72
N LEU A 310 -6.13 -29.45 20.57
CA LEU A 310 -6.37 -28.20 21.29
C LEU A 310 -5.21 -27.82 22.20
N ALA A 311 -4.61 -28.83 22.88
CA ALA A 311 -3.41 -28.59 23.69
C ALA A 311 -2.23 -28.07 22.85
N LEU A 312 -2.02 -28.63 21.66
CA LEU A 312 -0.97 -28.19 20.74
C LEU A 312 -1.22 -26.78 20.20
N MET A 313 -2.46 -26.46 19.93
CA MET A 313 -2.84 -25.15 19.40
C MET A 313 -2.71 -24.01 20.41
N THR A 314 -2.60 -24.28 21.72
CA THR A 314 -2.28 -23.24 22.70
C THR A 314 -0.92 -22.58 22.49
N ALA A 315 -0.02 -23.24 21.75
CA ALA A 315 1.24 -22.63 21.32
C ALA A 315 1.03 -21.42 20.37
N LEU A 316 -0.06 -21.38 19.61
CA LEU A 316 -0.31 -20.32 18.62
C LEU A 316 -0.53 -18.93 19.24
N PRO A 317 -1.44 -18.75 20.23
CA PRO A 317 -1.57 -17.44 20.88
C PRO A 317 -0.28 -16.97 21.57
N LEU A 318 0.50 -17.92 22.13
CA LEU A 318 1.77 -17.59 22.78
C LEU A 318 2.81 -17.00 21.81
N THR A 319 2.77 -17.40 20.55
CA THR A 319 3.67 -16.86 19.52
C THR A 319 3.38 -15.42 19.20
N LEU A 320 2.10 -15.01 19.21
CA LEU A 320 1.71 -13.62 18.94
C LEU A 320 2.28 -12.67 20.00
N ILE A 321 2.40 -13.09 21.24
CA ILE A 321 3.04 -12.31 22.30
C ILE A 321 4.50 -12.02 21.91
N GLY A 322 5.22 -13.03 21.43
CA GLY A 322 6.61 -12.87 20.98
C GLY A 322 6.76 -11.95 19.78
N VAL A 323 5.84 -12.03 18.82
CA VAL A 323 5.81 -11.14 17.67
C VAL A 323 5.64 -9.68 18.11
N VAL A 324 4.67 -9.40 18.99
CA VAL A 324 4.42 -8.05 19.50
C VAL A 324 5.62 -7.51 20.26
N LEU A 325 6.20 -8.30 21.15
CA LEU A 325 7.38 -7.92 21.94
C LEU A 325 8.58 -7.60 21.01
N ALA A 326 8.81 -8.42 19.98
CA ALA A 326 9.90 -8.17 19.04
C ALA A 326 9.68 -6.89 18.24
N LEU A 327 8.49 -6.68 17.66
CA LEU A 327 8.17 -5.47 16.92
C LEU A 327 8.32 -4.21 17.80
N MET A 328 7.92 -4.28 19.07
CA MET A 328 8.12 -3.20 20.03
C MET A 328 9.62 -2.96 20.33
N ALA A 329 10.40 -4.02 20.54
CA ALA A 329 11.84 -3.91 20.82
C ALA A 329 12.62 -3.28 19.65
N PHE A 330 12.25 -3.64 18.42
CA PHE A 330 12.84 -3.08 17.20
C PHE A 330 12.20 -1.74 16.77
N LYS A 331 11.17 -1.27 17.48
CA LYS A 331 10.39 -0.05 17.15
C LYS A 331 9.80 -0.10 15.72
N SER A 332 9.45 -1.27 15.25
CA SER A 332 8.87 -1.50 13.94
C SER A 332 7.34 -1.50 14.01
N ALA A 333 6.70 -0.88 13.00
CA ALA A 333 5.25 -0.88 12.90
C ALA A 333 4.72 -2.24 12.40
N LEU A 334 3.48 -2.54 12.77
CA LEU A 334 2.75 -3.67 12.21
C LEU A 334 2.48 -3.38 10.72
N SER A 335 3.18 -4.07 9.84
CA SER A 335 3.09 -3.94 8.39
C SER A 335 2.53 -5.21 7.75
N MET A 336 2.20 -5.16 6.47
CA MET A 336 1.80 -6.34 5.70
C MET A 336 2.89 -7.45 5.77
N PHE A 337 4.17 -7.06 5.75
CA PHE A 337 5.27 -8.02 5.85
C PHE A 337 5.34 -8.71 7.21
N SER A 338 5.03 -7.99 8.31
CA SER A 338 4.97 -8.62 9.63
C SER A 338 3.81 -9.62 9.74
N VAL A 339 2.67 -9.33 9.11
CA VAL A 339 1.52 -10.26 9.06
C VAL A 339 1.86 -11.52 8.27
N ILE A 340 2.56 -11.39 7.13
CA ILE A 340 3.09 -12.54 6.38
C ILE A 340 4.02 -13.37 7.28
N GLY A 341 4.89 -12.68 8.05
CA GLY A 341 5.75 -13.34 9.04
C GLY A 341 4.97 -14.13 10.08
N VAL A 342 3.85 -13.61 10.58
CA VAL A 342 2.96 -14.30 11.52
C VAL A 342 2.35 -15.54 10.89
N VAL A 343 1.83 -15.47 9.66
CA VAL A 343 1.25 -16.63 8.97
C VAL A 343 2.30 -17.73 8.77
N MET A 344 3.50 -17.35 8.33
CA MET A 344 4.62 -18.30 8.18
C MET A 344 5.01 -18.93 9.52
N LEU A 345 5.02 -18.14 10.59
CA LEU A 345 5.35 -18.57 11.94
C LEU A 345 4.40 -19.63 12.47
N MET A 346 3.10 -19.57 12.13
CA MET A 346 2.10 -20.55 12.55
C MET A 346 2.49 -21.97 12.15
N GLY A 347 2.97 -22.16 10.93
CA GLY A 347 3.44 -23.48 10.47
C GLY A 347 4.74 -23.95 11.15
N LEU A 348 5.64 -23.01 11.44
CA LEU A 348 6.94 -23.34 12.04
C LEU A 348 6.82 -23.75 13.53
N VAL A 349 5.92 -23.09 14.26
CA VAL A 349 5.75 -23.29 15.69
C VAL A 349 5.02 -24.59 16.01
N THR A 350 3.98 -24.91 15.27
CA THR A 350 3.21 -26.16 15.49
C THR A 350 4.09 -27.40 15.36
N LYS A 351 5.12 -27.38 14.48
CA LYS A 351 6.08 -28.48 14.35
C LYS A 351 6.75 -28.84 15.67
N ASN A 352 7.19 -27.87 16.46
CA ASN A 352 7.88 -28.12 17.73
C ASN A 352 6.96 -28.77 18.76
N ALA A 353 5.73 -28.28 18.85
CA ALA A 353 4.69 -28.82 19.74
C ALA A 353 4.31 -30.26 19.34
N ILE A 354 4.13 -30.51 18.03
CA ILE A 354 3.80 -31.84 17.50
C ILE A 354 4.88 -32.85 17.88
N LEU A 355 6.16 -32.54 17.58
CA LEU A 355 7.27 -33.45 17.86
C LEU A 355 7.43 -33.81 19.32
N LEU A 356 7.11 -32.90 20.22
CA LEU A 356 7.17 -33.13 21.66
C LEU A 356 6.04 -34.06 22.14
N VAL A 357 4.80 -33.77 21.74
CA VAL A 357 3.62 -34.52 22.18
C VAL A 357 3.55 -35.89 21.51
N ASP A 358 3.88 -36.01 20.23
CA ASP A 358 3.95 -37.32 19.53
C ASP A 358 4.93 -38.25 20.23
N PHE A 359 6.12 -37.76 20.61
CA PHE A 359 7.09 -38.57 21.34
C PHE A 359 6.56 -38.98 22.73
N ALA A 360 5.86 -38.06 23.45
CA ALA A 360 5.28 -38.40 24.74
C ALA A 360 4.18 -39.46 24.64
N ILE A 361 3.34 -39.39 23.60
CA ILE A 361 2.30 -40.40 23.35
C ILE A 361 2.92 -41.77 23.07
N ARG A 362 3.90 -41.83 22.19
CA ARG A 362 4.62 -43.09 21.88
C ARG A 362 5.32 -43.67 23.10
N ALA A 363 5.90 -42.82 23.97
CA ALA A 363 6.52 -43.25 25.21
C ALA A 363 5.49 -43.82 26.24
N ARG A 364 4.23 -43.38 26.16
CA ARG A 364 3.11 -43.91 26.97
C ARG A 364 2.57 -45.24 26.43
N GLU A 365 2.47 -45.37 25.13
CA GLU A 365 1.95 -46.59 24.49
C GLU A 365 2.90 -47.80 24.60
N GLY A 366 4.16 -47.55 24.95
CA GLY A 366 5.20 -48.57 24.95
C GLY A 366 5.71 -48.88 23.55
N SER A 367 6.96 -49.18 23.41
CA SER A 367 7.56 -49.62 22.13
C SER A 367 8.09 -51.04 22.26
N VAL A 368 8.07 -51.80 21.16
CA VAL A 368 8.80 -53.02 21.07
C VAL A 368 10.29 -52.65 20.93
N SER A 369 11.14 -53.04 21.85
CA SER A 369 12.59 -52.86 21.76
C SER A 369 13.11 -53.50 20.48
N ASP A 370 14.24 -53.02 19.92
CA ASP A 370 14.94 -53.65 18.79
C ASP A 370 15.29 -55.13 19.06
N THR A 371 15.23 -55.54 20.35
CA THR A 371 15.44 -56.94 20.79
C THR A 371 14.13 -57.74 20.88
N GLY A 372 12.99 -57.19 20.43
CA GLY A 372 11.69 -57.87 20.40
C GLY A 372 10.99 -57.99 21.76
N GLN A 373 11.51 -57.38 22.83
CA GLN A 373 10.84 -57.38 24.15
C GLN A 373 9.88 -56.18 24.29
N PRO A 374 8.64 -56.36 24.77
CA PRO A 374 7.73 -55.26 25.06
C PRO A 374 8.28 -54.41 26.19
N VAL A 375 8.56 -53.15 25.91
CA VAL A 375 8.89 -52.16 26.96
C VAL A 375 7.55 -51.61 27.51
N ALA A 376 7.31 -51.74 28.81
CA ALA A 376 6.12 -51.21 29.45
C ALA A 376 6.01 -49.72 29.23
N GLY A 377 4.80 -49.24 28.91
CA GLY A 377 4.53 -47.81 28.74
C GLY A 377 4.85 -47.01 30.03
N LEU A 378 5.42 -45.83 29.83
CA LEU A 378 5.77 -44.94 30.95
C LEU A 378 4.52 -44.25 31.48
N THR A 379 4.60 -43.85 32.74
CA THR A 379 3.54 -42.97 33.35
C THR A 379 3.49 -41.62 32.56
N ARG A 380 2.35 -40.98 32.58
CA ARG A 380 2.16 -39.67 31.86
C ARG A 380 3.27 -38.66 32.17
N HIS A 381 3.62 -38.53 33.47
CA HIS A 381 4.61 -37.56 33.94
C HIS A 381 6.03 -37.94 33.47
N GLU A 382 6.40 -39.19 33.58
CA GLU A 382 7.70 -39.69 33.15
C GLU A 382 7.86 -39.61 31.61
N ALA A 383 6.82 -39.91 30.83
CA ALA A 383 6.81 -39.81 29.40
C ALA A 383 7.04 -38.37 28.92
N LEU A 384 6.39 -37.38 29.56
CA LEU A 384 6.55 -35.96 29.28
C LEU A 384 7.96 -35.46 29.65
N LEU A 385 8.49 -35.85 30.79
CA LEU A 385 9.86 -35.50 31.19
C LEU A 385 10.90 -36.10 30.23
N MET A 386 10.70 -37.32 29.82
CA MET A 386 11.56 -38.00 28.86
C MET A 386 11.48 -37.33 27.49
N ALA A 387 10.27 -37.01 27.02
CA ALA A 387 10.05 -36.26 25.77
C ALA A 387 10.77 -34.90 25.80
N ALA A 388 10.63 -34.14 26.88
CA ALA A 388 11.30 -32.86 27.05
C ALA A 388 12.84 -33.02 27.00
N LYS A 389 13.41 -33.99 27.70
CA LYS A 389 14.87 -34.23 27.72
C LYS A 389 15.41 -34.61 26.34
N VAL A 390 14.75 -35.55 25.64
CA VAL A 390 15.20 -36.05 24.34
C VAL A 390 15.01 -35.02 23.22
N ARG A 391 13.88 -34.27 23.26
CA ARG A 391 13.52 -33.32 22.18
C ARG A 391 14.09 -31.92 22.38
N LEU A 392 14.59 -31.55 23.56
CA LEU A 392 15.15 -30.23 23.81
C LEU A 392 16.26 -29.85 22.81
N ARG A 393 17.25 -30.75 22.61
CA ARG A 393 18.37 -30.48 21.72
C ARG A 393 17.94 -30.27 20.25
N PRO A 394 17.16 -31.16 19.63
CA PRO A 394 16.67 -30.95 18.27
C PRO A 394 15.84 -29.66 18.11
N ILE A 395 14.98 -29.34 19.09
CA ILE A 395 14.18 -28.11 19.06
C ILE A 395 15.10 -26.89 19.09
N LEU A 396 16.06 -26.82 20.01
CA LEU A 396 17.00 -25.70 20.11
C LEU A 396 17.86 -25.56 18.85
N MET A 397 18.31 -26.66 18.27
CA MET A 397 19.10 -26.62 17.02
C MET A 397 18.29 -26.00 15.86
N THR A 398 17.05 -26.45 15.69
CA THR A 398 16.19 -25.92 14.60
C THR A 398 15.77 -24.46 14.85
N THR A 399 15.50 -24.08 16.09
CA THR A 399 15.14 -22.68 16.43
C THR A 399 16.32 -21.73 16.24
N LEU A 400 17.51 -22.10 16.69
CA LEU A 400 18.72 -21.31 16.47
C LEU A 400 19.03 -21.16 14.98
N ALA A 401 18.94 -22.26 14.20
CA ALA A 401 19.14 -22.19 12.76
C ALA A 401 18.17 -21.23 12.07
N MET A 402 16.88 -21.22 12.47
CA MET A 402 15.88 -20.27 11.95
C MET A 402 16.19 -18.83 12.36
N ILE A 403 16.56 -18.61 13.62
CA ILE A 403 16.91 -17.26 14.12
C ILE A 403 18.09 -16.71 13.33
N PHE A 404 19.19 -17.47 13.22
CA PHE A 404 20.38 -17.04 12.49
C PHE A 404 20.08 -16.85 10.99
N GLY A 405 19.25 -17.67 10.39
CA GLY A 405 18.81 -17.52 9.00
C GLY A 405 18.00 -16.25 8.75
N MET A 406 17.25 -15.77 9.77
CA MET A 406 16.44 -14.54 9.65
C MET A 406 17.18 -13.26 10.06
N ILE A 407 18.37 -13.34 10.69
CA ILE A 407 19.16 -12.16 11.09
C ILE A 407 19.41 -11.21 9.92
N PRO A 408 19.88 -11.65 8.73
CA PRO A 408 20.15 -10.75 7.63
C PRO A 408 18.93 -9.92 7.22
N LEU A 409 17.75 -10.55 7.24
CA LEU A 409 16.48 -9.91 6.92
C LEU A 409 16.01 -8.96 8.04
N ALA A 410 16.07 -9.39 9.30
CA ALA A 410 15.61 -8.62 10.45
C ALA A 410 16.39 -7.31 10.64
N PHE A 411 17.69 -7.32 10.38
CA PHE A 411 18.56 -6.15 10.46
C PHE A 411 18.71 -5.40 9.14
N ALA A 412 17.98 -5.80 8.10
CA ALA A 412 18.01 -5.15 6.79
C ALA A 412 19.44 -4.95 6.26
N ILE A 413 20.25 -6.01 6.24
CA ILE A 413 21.68 -5.93 5.85
C ILE A 413 21.82 -5.68 4.35
N THR A 414 20.87 -6.13 3.53
CA THR A 414 20.86 -5.95 2.07
C THR A 414 20.02 -4.72 1.69
N GLU A 415 20.41 -4.03 0.62
CA GLU A 415 19.64 -2.91 0.08
C GLU A 415 18.22 -3.34 -0.31
N GLY A 416 17.23 -2.50 0.02
CA GLY A 416 15.81 -2.77 -0.23
C GLY A 416 15.15 -3.78 0.71
N SER A 417 15.89 -4.39 1.66
CA SER A 417 15.32 -5.29 2.66
C SER A 417 14.66 -4.56 3.84
N GLU A 418 14.79 -3.24 3.91
CA GLU A 418 14.22 -2.39 4.97
C GLU A 418 12.70 -2.56 5.11
N GLN A 419 11.99 -2.65 3.99
CA GLN A 419 10.53 -2.87 3.99
C GLN A 419 10.14 -4.26 4.51
N ARG A 420 11.00 -5.26 4.32
CA ARG A 420 10.76 -6.66 4.73
C ARG A 420 11.30 -6.97 6.12
N SER A 421 12.09 -6.08 6.71
CA SER A 421 12.70 -6.25 8.04
C SER A 421 11.67 -6.61 9.12
N PRO A 422 10.46 -6.02 9.20
CA PRO A 422 9.46 -6.39 10.18
C PRO A 422 9.02 -7.86 10.12
N MET A 423 9.11 -8.49 8.93
CA MET A 423 8.83 -9.93 8.78
C MET A 423 9.87 -10.77 9.52
N GLY A 424 11.17 -10.48 9.29
CA GLY A 424 12.26 -11.18 9.99
C GLY A 424 12.21 -10.99 11.50
N GLN A 425 11.92 -9.79 11.96
CA GLN A 425 11.79 -9.45 13.38
C GLN A 425 10.61 -10.19 14.03
N ALA A 426 9.45 -10.24 13.38
CA ALA A 426 8.29 -10.97 13.83
C ALA A 426 8.57 -12.46 13.97
N VAL A 427 9.25 -13.06 12.98
CA VAL A 427 9.62 -14.48 13.00
C VAL A 427 10.61 -14.78 14.12
N ILE A 428 11.67 -13.99 14.27
CA ILE A 428 12.66 -14.17 15.34
C ILE A 428 11.98 -14.12 16.71
N GLY A 429 11.20 -13.06 16.99
CA GLY A 429 10.53 -12.90 18.27
C GLY A 429 9.52 -14.01 18.56
N GLY A 430 8.72 -14.37 17.56
CA GLY A 430 7.74 -15.43 17.68
C GLY A 430 8.37 -16.80 17.90
N VAL A 431 9.46 -17.14 17.20
CA VAL A 431 10.19 -18.40 17.38
C VAL A 431 10.86 -18.50 18.76
N ILE A 432 11.51 -17.43 19.23
CA ILE A 432 12.12 -17.41 20.57
C ILE A 432 11.07 -17.66 21.65
N THR A 433 10.03 -16.83 21.65
CA THR A 433 8.98 -16.90 22.68
C THR A 433 8.22 -18.21 22.60
N SER A 434 7.86 -18.63 21.40
CA SER A 434 7.20 -19.91 21.18
C SER A 434 8.04 -21.07 21.68
N SER A 435 9.33 -21.15 21.35
CA SER A 435 10.17 -22.28 21.75
C SER A 435 10.29 -22.37 23.25
N LEU A 436 10.45 -21.23 23.96
CA LEU A 436 10.52 -21.19 25.40
C LEU A 436 9.19 -21.60 26.05
N LEU A 437 8.09 -20.99 25.61
CA LEU A 437 6.78 -21.22 26.22
C LEU A 437 6.20 -22.59 25.83
N THR A 438 6.42 -23.07 24.63
CA THR A 438 5.93 -24.38 24.18
C THR A 438 6.53 -25.52 25.00
N LEU A 439 7.80 -25.43 25.39
CA LEU A 439 8.44 -26.46 26.25
C LEU A 439 7.82 -26.55 27.65
N VAL A 440 7.21 -25.48 28.15
CA VAL A 440 6.62 -25.43 29.49
C VAL A 440 5.09 -25.56 29.41
N VAL A 441 4.45 -24.74 28.59
CA VAL A 441 2.99 -24.61 28.56
C VAL A 441 2.32 -25.81 27.90
N VAL A 442 2.85 -26.28 26.77
CA VAL A 442 2.21 -27.40 26.05
C VAL A 442 2.16 -28.69 26.87
N PRO A 443 3.22 -29.14 27.57
CA PRO A 443 3.11 -30.29 28.47
C PRO A 443 2.08 -30.12 29.59
N VAL A 444 1.99 -28.94 30.18
CA VAL A 444 1.03 -28.65 31.23
C VAL A 444 -0.40 -28.69 30.70
N VAL A 445 -0.66 -28.03 29.57
CA VAL A 445 -1.99 -28.05 28.96
C VAL A 445 -2.36 -29.44 28.46
N TYR A 446 -1.39 -30.20 27.94
CA TYR A 446 -1.61 -31.59 27.58
C TYR A 446 -2.09 -32.42 28.75
N CYS A 447 -1.49 -32.26 29.96
CA CYS A 447 -1.95 -32.92 31.17
C CYS A 447 -3.41 -32.59 31.50
N TYR A 448 -3.79 -31.31 31.47
CA TYR A 448 -5.16 -30.89 31.73
C TYR A 448 -6.16 -31.42 30.69
N MET A 449 -5.78 -31.45 29.43
CA MET A 449 -6.64 -31.99 28.37
C MET A 449 -6.78 -33.51 28.44
N ASP A 450 -5.75 -34.21 28.91
CA ASP A 450 -5.81 -35.67 29.18
C ASP A 450 -6.74 -35.96 30.35
N ASP A 451 -6.64 -35.21 31.45
CA ASP A 451 -7.54 -35.33 32.60
C ASP A 451 -8.99 -35.01 32.19
N LEU A 452 -9.21 -33.99 31.34
CA LEU A 452 -10.53 -33.66 30.81
C LEU A 452 -11.07 -34.79 29.90
N SER A 453 -10.21 -35.41 29.11
CA SER A 453 -10.58 -36.56 28.28
C SER A 453 -11.02 -37.76 29.11
N GLU A 454 -10.31 -38.06 30.19
CA GLU A 454 -10.69 -39.12 31.13
C GLU A 454 -11.98 -38.79 31.86
N PHE A 455 -12.16 -37.57 32.28
CA PHE A 455 -13.42 -37.11 32.93
C PHE A 455 -14.62 -37.24 31.99
N LEU A 456 -14.48 -36.83 30.74
CA LEU A 456 -15.54 -36.96 29.71
C LEU A 456 -15.86 -38.43 29.43
N LYS A 457 -14.83 -39.28 29.32
CA LYS A 457 -15.00 -40.73 29.11
C LYS A 457 -15.77 -41.35 30.30
N ARG A 458 -15.45 -40.98 31.56
CA ARG A 458 -16.17 -41.43 32.75
C ARG A 458 -17.62 -40.98 32.76
N LEU A 459 -17.92 -39.77 32.36
CA LEU A 459 -19.30 -39.24 32.23
C LEU A 459 -20.12 -40.00 31.18
N TRP A 460 -19.48 -40.38 30.03
CA TRP A 460 -20.17 -41.13 28.97
C TRP A 460 -20.30 -42.63 29.31
N SER A 461 -19.28 -43.24 29.90
CA SER A 461 -19.32 -44.65 30.30
C SER A 461 -20.24 -44.90 31.50
N GLY A 462 -20.51 -43.91 32.35
CA GLY A 462 -21.50 -43.96 33.42
C GLY A 462 -22.96 -44.06 32.94
N LYS A 463 -23.22 -43.70 31.70
CA LYS A 463 -24.56 -43.81 31.06
C LYS A 463 -24.86 -45.20 30.44
N GLU A 464 -23.83 -45.97 30.09
CA GLU A 464 -24.04 -47.32 29.52
C GLU A 464 -24.29 -48.42 30.56
N LYS A 465 -23.90 -48.24 31.80
CA LYS A 465 -24.12 -49.23 32.87
C LYS A 465 -25.51 -49.22 33.49
N SER A 466 -26.36 -48.24 33.14
CA SER A 466 -27.76 -48.14 33.67
C SER A 466 -28.82 -48.86 32.83
N ASN A 467 -28.48 -49.48 31.69
CA ASN A 467 -29.48 -50.13 30.81
C ASN A 467 -29.31 -51.65 30.60
N SER A 468 -28.52 -52.35 31.43
CA SER A 468 -28.30 -53.81 31.28
C SER A 468 -28.53 -54.64 32.54
N GLU A 469 -29.51 -54.27 33.39
CA GLU A 469 -30.06 -55.16 34.41
C GLU A 469 -31.56 -55.35 34.12
N VAL A 470 -31.86 -56.29 33.25
CA VAL A 470 -33.17 -56.94 33.20
C VAL A 470 -32.98 -58.29 33.91
N PRO A 471 -33.70 -58.59 35.02
CA PRO A 471 -33.54 -59.85 35.70
C PRO A 471 -34.28 -60.93 34.88
N VAL A 472 -33.52 -62.00 34.49
CA VAL A 472 -34.15 -63.24 33.99
C VAL A 472 -34.66 -64.01 35.18
N GLU A 473 -35.96 -63.92 35.43
CA GLU A 473 -36.67 -64.81 36.34
C GLU A 473 -36.62 -66.27 35.84
N ALA A 474 -36.21 -67.16 36.71
CA ALA A 474 -36.26 -68.56 36.60
C ALA A 474 -37.72 -69.06 36.54
N LYS A 475 -38.04 -69.88 35.56
CA LYS A 475 -39.11 -70.87 35.69
C LYS A 475 -38.65 -72.23 35.17
N MET A 476 -38.70 -73.18 36.10
CA MET A 476 -38.81 -74.64 36.04
C MET A 476 -38.62 -75.33 34.67
#